data_60d63ccb7cf6352e2f08c4d60037f90b
#
_entry.id   60d63ccb7cf6352e2f08c4d60037f90b
#
_cell.length_a   1.000
_cell.length_b   1.000
_cell.length_c   1.000
_cell.angle_alpha   90.00
_cell.angle_beta   90.00
_cell.angle_gamma   90.00
#
_symmetry.space_group_name_H-M   'P 1'
#
loop_
_entity.id
_entity.type
_entity.pdbx_description
1 polymer ?
#
loop_
_entity_poly.entity_id
_entity_poly.type
_entity_poly.pdbx_seq_one_letter_code
_entity_poly.pdbx_strand_id
1 'polypeptide(L)'
;MSLLTDRVLQEGLTFDDVLLVPAYSEVLPREVSLCGQFSRHISLNIPVVSAAMDTVTESTMAIAVAREGGIGVIHKNMPIAQQAAEVRRVKRSENGLISCLLYTSPSPRD
;
A
#
# COMPACT_ATOMS: atom_id res chain seq x y z
N MET A 1 -0.54 17.17 -38.10
CA MET A 1 -1.29 17.49 -36.88
C MET A 1 -2.24 16.38 -36.44
N SER A 2 -2.65 15.49 -37.34
CA SER A 2 -3.56 14.37 -37.04
C SER A 2 -2.88 13.21 -36.30
N LEU A 3 -1.58 13.00 -36.47
CA LEU A 3 -0.85 11.84 -35.94
C LEU A 3 -0.71 11.84 -34.39
N LEU A 4 -0.81 13.00 -33.76
CA LEU A 4 -0.75 13.09 -32.29
C LEU A 4 -2.11 12.91 -31.65
N THR A 5 -3.17 13.39 -32.28
CA THR A 5 -4.54 13.26 -31.78
C THR A 5 -5.03 11.81 -31.77
N ASP A 6 -4.58 11.00 -32.73
CA ASP A 6 -4.98 9.59 -32.81
C ASP A 6 -4.32 8.70 -31.74
N ARG A 7 -3.29 9.21 -31.07
CA ARG A 7 -2.57 8.49 -30.00
C ARG A 7 -2.99 8.92 -28.60
N VAL A 8 -3.75 10.01 -28.48
CA VAL A 8 -4.23 10.50 -27.20
C VAL A 8 -5.64 9.97 -26.98
N LEU A 9 -5.77 9.00 -26.09
CA LEU A 9 -7.06 8.37 -25.80
C LEU A 9 -7.84 9.14 -24.74
N GLN A 10 -7.15 9.77 -23.81
CA GLN A 10 -7.78 10.42 -22.67
C GLN A 10 -6.82 11.41 -22.03
N GLU A 11 -7.36 12.48 -21.48
CA GLU A 11 -6.61 13.39 -20.63
C GLU A 11 -6.32 12.72 -19.27
N GLY A 12 -5.06 12.73 -18.84
CA GLY A 12 -4.63 12.24 -17.55
C GLY A 12 -4.02 13.37 -16.74
N LEU A 13 -4.43 13.51 -15.49
CA LEU A 13 -3.90 14.52 -14.59
C LEU A 13 -2.91 13.87 -13.60
N THR A 14 -1.83 14.58 -13.31
CA THR A 14 -0.89 14.24 -12.26
C THR A 14 -1.12 15.11 -11.03
N PHE A 15 -0.51 14.77 -9.91
CA PHE A 15 -0.60 15.60 -8.69
C PHE A 15 0.02 17.01 -8.90
N ASP A 16 0.94 17.15 -9.86
CA ASP A 16 1.52 18.44 -10.19
C ASP A 16 0.52 19.36 -10.93
N ASP A 17 -0.50 18.78 -11.55
CA ASP A 17 -1.49 19.50 -12.34
C ASP A 17 -2.69 19.97 -11.53
N VAL A 18 -2.84 19.50 -10.30
CA VAL A 18 -4.06 19.72 -9.52
C VAL A 18 -3.75 20.18 -8.09
N LEU A 19 -4.72 20.89 -7.51
CA LEU A 19 -4.72 21.25 -6.10
C LEU A 19 -6.04 20.81 -5.48
N LEU A 20 -5.99 20.40 -4.21
CA LEU A 20 -7.20 20.10 -3.46
C LEU A 20 -7.94 21.40 -3.14
N VAL A 21 -9.22 21.42 -3.38
CA VAL A 21 -10.07 22.56 -3.01
C VAL A 21 -10.24 22.56 -1.50
N PRO A 22 -9.91 23.67 -0.81
CA PRO A 22 -10.14 23.77 0.63
C PRO A 22 -11.62 23.59 0.98
N ALA A 23 -11.89 22.87 2.05
CA ALA A 23 -13.24 22.66 2.55
C ALA A 23 -13.32 23.09 4.03
N TYR A 24 -14.54 23.43 4.47
CA TYR A 24 -14.78 23.75 5.86
C TYR A 24 -14.57 22.51 6.73
N SER A 25 -13.90 22.69 7.87
CA SER A 25 -13.68 21.61 8.84
C SER A 25 -13.72 22.17 10.26
N GLU A 26 -14.36 21.42 11.15
CA GLU A 26 -14.38 21.68 12.58
C GLU A 26 -13.47 20.74 13.36
N VAL A 27 -12.74 19.86 12.65
CA VAL A 27 -11.89 18.84 13.27
C VAL A 27 -10.46 19.37 13.37
N LEU A 28 -9.90 19.33 14.57
CA LEU A 28 -8.50 19.69 14.80
C LEU A 28 -7.57 18.56 14.34
N PRO A 29 -6.36 18.87 13.83
CA PRO A 29 -5.43 17.84 13.36
C PRO A 29 -5.12 16.75 14.38
N ARG A 30 -5.08 17.06 15.66
CA ARG A 30 -4.84 16.12 16.77
C ARG A 30 -6.01 15.16 17.03
N GLU A 31 -7.19 15.49 16.51
CA GLU A 31 -8.42 14.72 16.73
C GLU A 31 -8.79 13.85 15.52
N VAL A 32 -7.98 13.94 14.46
CA VAL A 32 -8.23 13.22 13.21
C VAL A 32 -7.92 11.74 13.39
N SER A 33 -8.83 10.89 12.92
CA SER A 33 -8.56 9.47 12.75
C SER A 33 -7.88 9.25 11.40
N LEU A 34 -6.72 8.60 11.41
CA LEU A 34 -5.98 8.26 10.20
C LEU A 34 -6.35 6.88 9.66
N CYS A 35 -7.25 6.17 10.34
CA CYS A 35 -7.70 4.86 9.90
C CYS A 35 -8.29 4.92 8.49
N GLY A 36 -7.90 3.98 7.66
CA GLY A 36 -8.35 3.90 6.28
C GLY A 36 -8.62 2.47 5.85
N GLN A 37 -9.36 2.32 4.78
CA GLN A 37 -9.67 1.02 4.18
C GLN A 37 -8.77 0.82 2.97
N PHE A 38 -7.91 -0.20 3.02
CA PHE A 38 -7.02 -0.55 1.91
C PHE A 38 -7.73 -1.45 0.90
N SER A 39 -8.47 -2.43 1.39
CA SER A 39 -9.27 -3.32 0.57
C SER A 39 -10.52 -3.71 1.34
N ARG A 40 -11.38 -4.52 0.71
CA ARG A 40 -12.66 -4.95 1.32
C ARG A 40 -12.50 -5.49 2.74
N HIS A 41 -11.42 -6.18 3.01
CA HIS A 41 -11.20 -6.85 4.29
C HIS A 41 -9.95 -6.37 5.04
N ILE A 42 -9.26 -5.34 4.54
CA ILE A 42 -8.04 -4.83 5.16
C ILE A 42 -8.23 -3.37 5.55
N SER A 43 -8.17 -3.11 6.86
CA SER A 43 -8.16 -1.76 7.42
C SER A 43 -6.76 -1.42 7.87
N LEU A 44 -6.37 -0.17 7.71
CA LEU A 44 -5.07 0.36 8.15
C LEU A 44 -5.28 1.37 9.26
N ASN A 45 -4.37 1.38 10.23
CA ASN A 45 -4.36 2.41 11.28
C ASN A 45 -3.81 3.74 10.75
N ILE A 46 -2.88 3.68 9.80
CA ILE A 46 -2.42 4.85 9.04
C ILE A 46 -2.47 4.52 7.55
N PRO A 47 -2.79 5.47 6.67
CA PRO A 47 -2.97 5.22 5.24
C PRO A 47 -1.64 5.21 4.48
N VAL A 48 -0.69 4.38 4.92
CA VAL A 48 0.63 4.26 4.31
C VAL A 48 0.82 2.83 3.84
N VAL A 49 1.16 2.68 2.57
CA VAL A 49 1.38 1.38 1.93
C VAL A 49 2.73 1.43 1.20
N SER A 50 3.62 0.50 1.48
CA SER A 50 4.86 0.42 0.71
C SER A 50 4.66 -0.37 -0.59
N ALA A 51 5.24 0.16 -1.67
CA ALA A 51 5.01 -0.34 -3.02
C ALA A 51 5.63 -1.72 -3.27
N ALA A 52 4.97 -2.53 -4.10
CA ALA A 52 5.44 -3.85 -4.53
C ALA A 52 6.55 -3.73 -5.58
N MET A 53 7.66 -3.13 -5.19
CA MET A 53 8.84 -2.92 -6.04
C MET A 53 10.05 -3.64 -5.44
N ASP A 54 10.87 -4.24 -6.29
CA ASP A 54 12.00 -5.07 -5.87
C ASP A 54 13.05 -4.33 -5.04
N THR A 55 13.21 -3.04 -5.26
CA THR A 55 14.12 -2.18 -4.49
C THR A 55 13.46 -1.50 -3.29
N VAL A 56 12.20 -1.76 -3.03
CA VAL A 56 11.41 -1.05 -1.99
C VAL A 56 10.92 -2.00 -0.92
N THR A 57 10.14 -3.01 -1.27
CA THR A 57 9.43 -3.80 -0.24
C THR A 57 9.78 -5.27 -0.28
N GLU A 58 10.55 -5.70 0.70
CA GLU A 58 10.70 -7.09 1.12
C GLU A 58 10.29 -7.19 2.60
N SER A 59 10.64 -8.27 3.27
CA SER A 59 10.18 -8.49 4.65
C SER A 59 10.55 -7.37 5.62
N THR A 60 11.76 -6.82 5.50
CA THR A 60 12.24 -5.77 6.42
C THR A 60 11.37 -4.50 6.32
N MET A 61 11.12 -4.02 5.11
CA MET A 61 10.27 -2.85 4.91
C MET A 61 8.82 -3.14 5.28
N ALA A 62 8.30 -4.31 4.91
CA ALA A 62 6.92 -4.69 5.24
C ALA A 62 6.70 -4.72 6.76
N ILE A 63 7.65 -5.26 7.52
CA ILE A 63 7.61 -5.26 8.99
C ILE A 63 7.65 -3.83 9.54
N ALA A 64 8.55 -3.00 9.03
CA ALA A 64 8.70 -1.62 9.49
C ALA A 64 7.41 -0.80 9.27
N VAL A 65 6.83 -0.89 8.08
CA VAL A 65 5.57 -0.17 7.75
C VAL A 65 4.42 -0.69 8.59
N ALA A 66 4.33 -2.01 8.80
CA ALA A 66 3.27 -2.61 9.60
C ALA A 66 3.35 -2.16 11.07
N ARG A 67 4.55 -2.01 11.62
CA ARG A 67 4.74 -1.51 12.99
C ARG A 67 4.23 -0.09 13.19
N GLU A 68 4.24 0.71 12.13
CA GLU A 68 3.70 2.07 12.16
C GLU A 68 2.19 2.12 11.90
N GLY A 69 1.57 1.00 11.57
CA GLY A 69 0.12 0.89 11.34
C GLY A 69 -0.30 0.83 9.89
N GLY A 70 0.65 0.85 8.96
CA GLY A 70 0.42 0.68 7.53
C GLY A 70 0.54 -0.78 7.09
N ILE A 71 0.78 -1.00 5.81
CA ILE A 71 0.98 -2.33 5.24
C ILE A 71 2.06 -2.29 4.15
N GLY A 72 2.86 -3.37 4.07
CA GLY A 72 3.80 -3.56 2.98
C GLY A 72 3.29 -4.59 1.99
N VAL A 73 3.47 -4.30 0.69
CA VAL A 73 3.16 -5.26 -0.38
C VAL A 73 4.48 -5.80 -0.93
N ILE A 74 4.73 -7.08 -0.70
CA ILE A 74 5.98 -7.73 -1.13
C ILE A 74 5.96 -7.92 -2.64
N HIS A 75 7.07 -7.55 -3.30
CA HIS A 75 7.19 -7.65 -4.75
C HIS A 75 7.29 -9.11 -5.22
N LYS A 76 7.09 -9.30 -6.50
CA LYS A 76 7.10 -10.63 -7.15
C LYS A 76 8.38 -10.95 -7.92
N ASN A 77 9.36 -10.05 -7.92
CA ASN A 77 10.60 -10.25 -8.70
C ASN A 77 11.58 -11.18 -7.97
N MET A 78 11.10 -12.37 -7.65
CA MET A 78 11.87 -13.43 -6.99
C MET A 78 11.17 -14.78 -7.21
N PRO A 79 11.87 -15.90 -7.02
CA PRO A 79 11.25 -17.22 -7.09
C PRO A 79 10.13 -17.36 -6.04
N ILE A 80 9.13 -18.18 -6.35
CA ILE A 80 7.97 -18.43 -5.47
C ILE A 80 8.40 -18.82 -4.05
N ALA A 81 9.39 -19.70 -3.93
CA ALA A 81 9.90 -20.15 -2.64
C ALA A 81 10.49 -18.99 -1.82
N GLN A 82 11.20 -18.08 -2.47
CA GLN A 82 11.78 -16.91 -1.82
C GLN A 82 10.70 -15.93 -1.38
N GLN A 83 9.72 -15.65 -2.23
CA GLN A 83 8.60 -14.78 -1.86
C GLN A 83 7.82 -15.37 -0.68
N ALA A 84 7.55 -16.66 -0.69
CA ALA A 84 6.90 -17.35 0.42
C ALA A 84 7.73 -17.25 1.71
N ALA A 85 9.06 -17.31 1.62
CA ALA A 85 9.93 -17.14 2.77
C ALA A 85 9.87 -15.71 3.33
N GLU A 86 9.82 -14.70 2.46
CA GLU A 86 9.66 -13.31 2.88
C GLU A 86 8.32 -13.08 3.59
N VAL A 87 7.23 -13.62 3.05
CA VAL A 87 5.91 -13.55 3.67
C VAL A 87 5.90 -14.24 5.05
N ARG A 88 6.50 -15.43 5.15
CA ARG A 88 6.60 -16.14 6.43
C ARG A 88 7.37 -15.33 7.48
N ARG A 89 8.45 -14.66 7.05
CA ARG A 89 9.24 -13.81 7.96
C ARG A 89 8.42 -12.66 8.50
N VAL A 90 7.64 -12.01 7.64
CA VAL A 90 6.73 -10.93 8.07
C VAL A 90 5.68 -11.45 9.05
N LYS A 91 5.04 -12.59 8.73
CA LYS A 91 4.01 -13.18 9.59
C LYS A 91 4.53 -13.66 10.93
N ARG A 92 5.78 -14.01 11.03
CA ARG A 92 6.43 -14.41 12.28
C ARG A 92 6.89 -13.23 13.13
N SER A 93 7.00 -12.05 12.54
CA SER A 93 7.34 -10.87 13.29
C SER A 93 6.17 -10.50 14.20
N GLU A 94 6.45 -10.18 15.43
CA GLU A 94 5.58 -9.61 16.45
C GLU A 94 4.06 -9.91 16.38
N ASN A 95 3.55 -10.59 17.36
CA ASN A 95 2.15 -11.03 17.45
C ASN A 95 1.13 -9.88 17.46
N GLY A 96 1.48 -8.70 17.95
CA GLY A 96 0.56 -7.56 18.04
C GLY A 96 0.23 -6.90 16.69
N LEU A 97 0.98 -7.23 15.62
CA LEU A 97 0.81 -6.63 14.30
C LEU A 97 0.17 -7.56 13.29
N ILE A 98 -0.16 -8.77 13.69
CA ILE A 98 -0.63 -9.85 12.84
C ILE A 98 -1.90 -9.51 12.08
N SER A 99 -2.79 -8.68 12.62
CA SER A 99 -4.05 -8.37 11.96
C SER A 99 -3.85 -7.69 10.60
N CYS A 100 -2.87 -6.81 10.47
CA CYS A 100 -2.52 -6.21 9.18
C CYS A 100 -1.77 -7.17 8.27
N LEU A 101 -0.96 -8.07 8.85
CA LEU A 101 -0.10 -8.98 8.11
C LEU A 101 -0.80 -10.25 7.65
N LEU A 102 -1.87 -10.67 8.32
CA LEU A 102 -2.63 -11.85 7.95
C LEU A 102 -3.25 -11.75 6.55
N TYR A 103 -3.46 -10.54 6.08
CA TYR A 103 -4.06 -10.27 4.78
C TYR A 103 -3.06 -10.16 3.63
N THR A 104 -1.77 -10.25 3.90
CA THR A 104 -0.76 -10.44 2.85
C THR A 104 -0.70 -11.90 2.39
N SER A 105 -1.74 -12.66 2.67
CA SER A 105 -1.89 -14.05 2.29
C SER A 105 -1.88 -14.25 0.79
N PRO A 106 -1.47 -15.44 0.35
CA PRO A 106 -1.31 -15.75 -1.05
C PRO A 106 -2.58 -15.50 -1.85
N SER A 107 -2.36 -15.16 -3.10
CA SER A 107 -3.43 -15.04 -4.09
C SER A 107 -4.30 -16.31 -4.10
N PRO A 108 -5.60 -16.18 -4.32
CA PRO A 108 -6.48 -17.35 -4.50
C PRO A 108 -6.09 -18.28 -5.65
N ARG A 109 -5.03 -17.96 -6.38
CA ARG A 109 -4.51 -18.79 -7.46
C ARG A 109 -3.41 -19.76 -7.01
N ASP A 110 -3.01 -19.67 -5.79
CA ASP A 110 -2.04 -20.62 -5.21
C ASP A 110 -2.80 -21.76 -4.46
#